data_0de7fa2b0005d700664df29271ff8fb5
#
_entry.id   0de7fa2b0005d700664df29271ff8fb5
#
_cell.length_a   1.000
_cell.length_b   1.000
_cell.length_c   1.000
_cell.angle_alpha   90.00
_cell.angle_beta   90.00
_cell.angle_gamma   90.00
#
_symmetry.space_group_name_H-M   'P 1'
#
loop_
_entity.id
_entity.type
_entity.pdbx_description
1 polymer ?
#
loop_
_entity_poly.entity_id
_entity_poly.type
_entity_poly.pdbx_seq_one_letter_code
_entity_poly.pdbx_strand_id
1 'polypeptide(L)'
;MGFFDLFKKKQNTQPTTPAERSQPTSPENHRPAAVENTTKQENTSPQPAARTADREQAELNSGLEKTKTGLFSKLARAVAGRSTIDTQVLDDLEEVLITSDVGVETTVKIIERIEARVARDKYMNTSELQSILRDEIAQLMEESHRSTENFGLDVEEGVPYVIMVVGVNGAGKTTTIGKLAAQLTRAGLNVYIGAADTFRAAAIDQLAVWAERAGATMIRQEMGSDPASVAFDTLKSAVANKADVVLIDTAGRLHNKVGLMNELTKIRNVMGKVIPNAPQEVMLVL
;
A
#
# COMPACT_ATOMS: atom_id res chain seq x y z
N MET A 1 -2.42 -15.17 1.30
CA MET A 1 -3.21 -14.76 2.48
C MET A 1 -3.29 -13.24 2.42
N GLY A 2 -4.50 -12.66 2.40
CA GLY A 2 -4.66 -11.22 2.28
C GLY A 2 -4.39 -10.50 3.60
N PHE A 3 -3.98 -9.24 3.51
CA PHE A 3 -3.69 -8.32 4.62
C PHE A 3 -4.77 -8.36 5.76
N PHE A 4 -6.02 -8.70 5.43
CA PHE A 4 -7.14 -8.76 6.38
C PHE A 4 -7.32 -10.09 7.11
N ASP A 5 -6.69 -11.17 6.68
CA ASP A 5 -6.83 -12.47 7.36
C ASP A 5 -6.08 -12.53 8.71
N LEU A 6 -5.08 -11.68 8.88
CA LEU A 6 -4.31 -11.59 10.12
C LEU A 6 -5.11 -10.96 11.29
N PHE A 7 -6.04 -10.07 10.98
CA PHE A 7 -6.84 -9.38 12.01
C PHE A 7 -8.01 -10.25 12.54
N LYS A 8 -8.41 -11.30 11.82
CA LYS A 8 -9.46 -12.22 12.25
C LYS A 8 -9.08 -13.09 13.46
N LYS A 9 -7.80 -13.24 13.76
CA LYS A 9 -7.34 -14.14 14.83
C LYS A 9 -7.53 -13.60 16.25
N LYS A 10 -7.83 -12.30 16.41
CA LYS A 10 -7.95 -11.62 17.72
C LYS A 10 -9.37 -11.63 18.34
N GLN A 11 -10.39 -12.14 17.62
CA GLN A 11 -11.79 -12.09 18.09
C GLN A 11 -12.29 -13.31 18.88
N ASN A 12 -11.42 -14.25 19.26
CA ASN A 12 -11.88 -15.51 19.84
C ASN A 12 -11.54 -15.68 21.34
N THR A 13 -11.72 -14.62 22.14
CA THR A 13 -11.77 -14.74 23.61
C THR A 13 -12.91 -13.92 24.16
N GLN A 14 -14.09 -14.54 24.25
CA GLN A 14 -15.19 -14.09 25.11
C GLN A 14 -15.04 -14.70 26.49
N PRO A 15 -15.28 -13.97 27.56
CA PRO A 15 -15.64 -14.53 28.85
C PRO A 15 -17.16 -14.67 29.00
N THR A 16 -17.56 -15.81 29.45
CA THR A 16 -18.88 -16.27 29.81
C THR A 16 -19.44 -15.59 31.07
N THR A 17 -20.71 -15.29 31.16
CA THR A 17 -21.85 -15.81 31.88
C THR A 17 -22.55 -14.78 32.80
N PRO A 18 -23.73 -15.05 33.46
CA PRO A 18 -25.00 -15.58 32.99
C PRO A 18 -26.30 -14.87 33.55
N ALA A 19 -27.44 -15.30 33.02
CA ALA A 19 -28.78 -15.38 33.65
C ALA A 19 -29.56 -14.07 33.97
N GLU A 20 -30.85 -13.92 33.85
CA GLU A 20 -32.02 -14.77 33.94
C GLU A 20 -33.32 -13.97 33.64
N ARG A 21 -34.36 -14.66 33.08
CA ARG A 21 -35.82 -14.43 33.15
C ARG A 21 -36.44 -13.17 32.50
N SER A 22 -37.47 -13.24 31.70
CA SER A 22 -38.75 -13.96 31.72
C SER A 22 -39.57 -13.66 30.43
N GLN A 23 -40.28 -14.65 29.95
CA GLN A 23 -41.44 -14.58 29.05
C GLN A 23 -42.71 -14.18 29.87
N PRO A 24 -43.93 -13.99 29.27
CA PRO A 24 -44.50 -14.44 28.01
C PRO A 24 -45.48 -13.44 27.30
N THR A 25 -45.92 -13.68 26.11
CA THR A 25 -47.27 -14.02 25.62
C THR A 25 -47.52 -13.66 24.18
N SER A 26 -47.91 -14.67 23.40
CA SER A 26 -48.68 -14.56 22.15
C SER A 26 -50.18 -14.39 22.50
N PRO A 27 -51.13 -14.11 21.55
CA PRO A 27 -51.37 -14.94 20.35
C PRO A 27 -51.99 -14.31 19.11
N GLU A 28 -52.11 -15.16 18.08
CA GLU A 28 -53.19 -15.35 17.06
C GLU A 28 -53.21 -14.44 15.82
N ASN A 29 -53.06 -15.03 14.70
CA ASN A 29 -53.88 -15.82 13.78
C ASN A 29 -54.30 -15.05 12.52
N HIS A 30 -53.87 -15.48 11.35
CA HIS A 30 -54.70 -15.82 10.18
C HIS A 30 -53.87 -16.24 8.95
N ARG A 31 -54.11 -17.44 8.52
CA ARG A 31 -53.94 -18.01 7.17
C ARG A 31 -55.32 -18.09 6.51
N PRO A 32 -55.55 -18.28 5.19
CA PRO A 32 -54.74 -19.01 4.20
C PRO A 32 -54.76 -18.42 2.77
N ALA A 33 -53.93 -18.90 1.86
CA ALA A 33 -54.31 -19.68 0.66
C ALA A 33 -53.11 -19.91 -0.28
N ALA A 34 -53.05 -21.14 -0.74
CA ALA A 34 -52.03 -21.67 -1.64
C ALA A 34 -52.34 -21.36 -3.12
N VAL A 35 -51.32 -21.29 -3.96
CA VAL A 35 -51.34 -21.82 -5.34
C VAL A 35 -49.92 -22.30 -5.71
N GLU A 36 -49.90 -23.48 -6.31
CA GLU A 36 -48.82 -24.34 -6.75
C GLU A 36 -48.05 -23.86 -7.97
N ASN A 37 -46.86 -24.53 -8.10
CA ASN A 37 -46.12 -24.88 -9.34
C ASN A 37 -45.19 -23.81 -9.90
N THR A 38 -43.94 -24.10 -10.15
CA THR A 38 -43.28 -25.18 -10.89
C THR A 38 -41.76 -25.11 -10.76
N THR A 39 -41.13 -26.24 -10.65
CA THR A 39 -39.73 -26.58 -10.70
C THR A 39 -38.93 -25.91 -11.82
N LYS A 40 -37.80 -25.27 -11.48
CA LYS A 40 -36.57 -25.35 -12.26
C LYS A 40 -35.36 -25.15 -11.35
N GLN A 41 -34.64 -26.23 -11.19
CA GLN A 41 -33.27 -26.20 -10.65
C GLN A 41 -32.38 -25.46 -11.65
N GLU A 42 -31.73 -24.43 -11.20
CA GLU A 42 -30.50 -23.92 -11.83
C GLU A 42 -29.45 -23.78 -10.78
N ASN A 43 -28.50 -24.66 -10.92
CA ASN A 43 -27.27 -24.77 -10.18
C ASN A 43 -26.40 -23.54 -10.45
N THR A 44 -26.26 -22.62 -9.56
CA THR A 44 -25.27 -21.54 -9.65
C THR A 44 -24.50 -21.45 -8.36
N SER A 45 -23.32 -22.04 -8.39
CA SER A 45 -22.27 -21.79 -7.40
C SER A 45 -21.82 -20.33 -7.49
N PRO A 46 -21.72 -19.62 -6.38
CA PRO A 46 -21.16 -18.27 -6.39
C PRO A 46 -19.64 -18.34 -6.31
N GLN A 47 -18.94 -17.95 -7.36
CA GLN A 47 -17.56 -17.51 -7.31
C GLN A 47 -17.49 -16.00 -7.60
N PRO A 48 -17.59 -15.11 -6.61
CA PRO A 48 -17.45 -13.68 -6.85
C PRO A 48 -16.00 -13.15 -6.71
N ALA A 49 -15.09 -13.85 -6.03
CA ALA A 49 -13.77 -13.31 -5.71
C ALA A 49 -12.74 -13.38 -6.86
N ALA A 50 -12.81 -14.39 -7.73
CA ALA A 50 -11.89 -14.52 -8.86
C ALA A 50 -12.17 -13.52 -9.99
N ARG A 51 -13.45 -13.20 -10.23
CA ARG A 51 -13.85 -12.26 -11.30
C ARG A 51 -13.53 -10.79 -11.02
N THR A 52 -13.37 -10.39 -9.77
CA THR A 52 -12.93 -9.03 -9.40
C THR A 52 -11.44 -8.85 -9.57
N ALA A 53 -10.63 -9.83 -9.19
CA ALA A 53 -9.18 -9.80 -9.36
C ALA A 53 -8.76 -9.72 -10.85
N ASP A 54 -9.42 -10.52 -11.71
CA ASP A 54 -9.15 -10.51 -13.15
C ASP A 54 -9.55 -9.18 -13.82
N ARG A 55 -10.60 -8.52 -13.36
CA ARG A 55 -11.01 -7.20 -13.85
C ARG A 55 -10.07 -6.09 -13.41
N GLU A 56 -9.69 -6.08 -12.14
CA GLU A 56 -8.72 -5.12 -11.59
C GLU A 56 -7.36 -5.26 -12.27
N GLN A 57 -6.95 -6.50 -12.56
CA GLN A 57 -5.70 -6.78 -13.27
C GLN A 57 -5.77 -6.37 -14.75
N ALA A 58 -6.93 -6.49 -15.41
CA ALA A 58 -7.15 -6.02 -16.77
C ALA A 58 -7.15 -4.48 -16.84
N GLU A 59 -7.78 -3.78 -15.90
CA GLU A 59 -7.79 -2.33 -15.80
C GLU A 59 -6.39 -1.77 -15.51
N LEU A 60 -5.64 -2.41 -14.59
CA LEU A 60 -4.26 -2.07 -14.30
C LEU A 60 -3.36 -2.25 -15.54
N ASN A 61 -3.51 -3.37 -16.24
CA ASN A 61 -2.75 -3.65 -17.46
C ASN A 61 -3.05 -2.62 -18.56
N SER A 62 -4.30 -2.22 -18.75
CA SER A 62 -4.66 -1.21 -19.75
C SER A 62 -4.11 0.18 -19.39
N GLY A 63 -4.09 0.55 -18.10
CA GLY A 63 -3.50 1.79 -17.63
C GLY A 63 -1.97 1.84 -17.81
N LEU A 64 -1.31 0.70 -17.68
CA LEU A 64 0.15 0.57 -17.80
C LEU A 64 0.64 0.35 -19.25
N GLU A 65 -0.24 0.11 -20.21
CA GLU A 65 0.15 -0.18 -21.61
C GLU A 65 0.99 0.94 -22.23
N LYS A 66 0.62 2.20 -21.99
CA LYS A 66 1.39 3.36 -22.51
C LYS A 66 2.79 3.44 -21.91
N THR A 67 2.94 3.13 -20.65
CA THR A 67 4.24 3.15 -19.94
C THR A 67 5.10 1.95 -20.38
N LYS A 68 4.50 0.76 -20.46
CA LYS A 68 5.18 -0.46 -20.96
C LYS A 68 5.68 -0.25 -22.39
N THR A 69 4.83 0.24 -23.30
CA THR A 69 5.23 0.48 -24.69
C THR A 69 6.29 1.58 -24.80
N GLY A 70 6.23 2.63 -23.96
CA GLY A 70 7.20 3.70 -23.96
C GLY A 70 8.62 3.25 -23.56
N LEU A 71 8.75 2.58 -22.43
CA LEU A 71 10.04 2.11 -21.92
C LEU A 71 10.61 0.98 -22.78
N PHE A 72 9.81 -0.08 -23.02
CA PHE A 72 10.27 -1.22 -23.81
C PHE A 72 10.57 -0.87 -25.27
N SER A 73 9.87 0.10 -25.87
CA SER A 73 10.21 0.57 -27.24
C SER A 73 11.53 1.33 -27.28
N LYS A 74 11.87 2.10 -26.25
CA LYS A 74 13.19 2.75 -26.13
C LYS A 74 14.30 1.71 -25.97
N LEU A 75 14.09 0.74 -25.08
CA LEU A 75 15.02 -0.39 -24.87
C LEU A 75 15.21 -1.22 -26.15
N ALA A 76 14.10 -1.54 -26.84
CA ALA A 76 14.16 -2.26 -28.12
C ALA A 76 14.94 -1.49 -29.18
N ARG A 77 14.85 -0.16 -29.21
CA ARG A 77 15.63 0.68 -30.14
C ARG A 77 17.12 0.71 -29.80
N ALA A 78 17.47 0.78 -28.52
CA ALA A 78 18.86 0.77 -28.06
C ALA A 78 19.61 -0.51 -28.52
N VAL A 79 18.90 -1.63 -28.59
CA VAL A 79 19.49 -2.94 -29.00
C VAL A 79 19.17 -3.31 -30.45
N ALA A 80 18.40 -2.50 -31.18
CA ALA A 80 17.99 -2.84 -32.56
C ALA A 80 19.17 -2.93 -33.52
N GLY A 81 19.21 -4.02 -34.28
CA GLY A 81 20.24 -4.23 -35.32
C GLY A 81 21.58 -4.77 -34.80
N ARG A 82 21.70 -5.05 -33.50
CA ARG A 82 22.93 -5.64 -32.92
C ARG A 82 22.72 -7.13 -32.63
N SER A 83 23.73 -7.92 -32.96
CA SER A 83 23.68 -9.40 -32.78
C SER A 83 24.29 -9.89 -31.47
N THR A 84 25.05 -9.03 -30.79
CA THR A 84 25.74 -9.33 -29.54
C THR A 84 25.56 -8.18 -28.56
N ILE A 85 25.63 -8.49 -27.26
CA ILE A 85 25.64 -7.51 -26.20
C ILE A 85 27.09 -7.10 -25.96
N ASP A 86 27.46 -5.92 -26.46
CA ASP A 86 28.74 -5.29 -26.25
C ASP A 86 28.63 -4.11 -25.25
N THR A 87 29.75 -3.51 -24.89
CA THR A 87 29.82 -2.38 -23.98
C THR A 87 28.90 -1.24 -24.43
N GLN A 88 28.81 -1.00 -25.74
CA GLN A 88 27.98 0.08 -26.28
C GLN A 88 26.48 -0.20 -26.09
N VAL A 89 26.04 -1.45 -26.14
CA VAL A 89 24.64 -1.82 -25.82
C VAL A 89 24.34 -1.56 -24.36
N LEU A 90 25.29 -1.83 -23.47
CA LEU A 90 25.15 -1.58 -22.04
C LEU A 90 25.11 -0.08 -21.73
N ASP A 91 25.97 0.71 -22.38
CA ASP A 91 25.95 2.19 -22.26
C ASP A 91 24.62 2.78 -22.76
N ASP A 92 24.12 2.32 -23.92
CA ASP A 92 22.82 2.76 -24.46
C ASP A 92 21.66 2.36 -23.52
N LEU A 93 21.77 1.20 -22.85
CA LEU A 93 20.80 0.71 -21.88
C LEU A 93 20.83 1.56 -20.60
N GLU A 94 22.01 1.92 -20.13
CA GLU A 94 22.20 2.82 -18.97
C GLU A 94 21.57 4.18 -19.25
N GLU A 95 21.83 4.77 -20.40
CA GLU A 95 21.23 6.05 -20.82
C GLU A 95 19.70 5.98 -20.85
N VAL A 96 19.13 4.89 -21.40
CA VAL A 96 17.67 4.69 -21.43
C VAL A 96 17.08 4.56 -20.04
N LEU A 97 17.72 3.85 -19.12
CA LEU A 97 17.26 3.69 -17.74
C LEU A 97 17.27 5.03 -17.00
N ILE A 98 18.38 5.79 -17.08
CA ILE A 98 18.51 7.10 -16.44
C ILE A 98 17.51 8.10 -17.03
N THR A 99 17.36 8.16 -18.35
CA THR A 99 16.39 9.06 -19.01
C THR A 99 14.93 8.64 -18.78
N SER A 100 14.70 7.44 -18.29
CA SER A 100 13.39 6.93 -17.87
C SER A 100 13.14 7.09 -16.36
N ASP A 101 13.94 7.94 -15.70
CA ASP A 101 13.83 8.31 -14.29
C ASP A 101 14.16 7.15 -13.32
N VAL A 102 14.92 6.17 -13.77
CA VAL A 102 15.50 5.14 -12.90
C VAL A 102 16.69 5.77 -12.16
N GLY A 103 16.73 5.61 -10.84
CA GLY A 103 17.82 6.16 -10.02
C GLY A 103 19.18 5.58 -10.42
N VAL A 104 20.23 6.41 -10.41
CA VAL A 104 21.59 6.04 -10.86
C VAL A 104 22.08 4.78 -10.14
N GLU A 105 21.93 4.68 -8.82
CA GLU A 105 22.36 3.52 -8.04
C GLU A 105 21.65 2.23 -8.51
N THR A 106 20.36 2.30 -8.78
CA THR A 106 19.57 1.16 -9.28
C THR A 106 19.98 0.80 -10.71
N THR A 107 20.23 1.80 -11.57
CA THR A 107 20.72 1.61 -12.94
C THR A 107 22.05 0.86 -12.92
N VAL A 108 23.03 1.31 -12.14
CA VAL A 108 24.33 0.64 -12.01
C VAL A 108 24.15 -0.81 -11.58
N LYS A 109 23.35 -1.09 -10.56
CA LYS A 109 23.06 -2.47 -10.12
C LYS A 109 22.46 -3.35 -11.23
N ILE A 110 21.55 -2.79 -12.04
CA ILE A 110 20.93 -3.52 -13.16
C ILE A 110 21.99 -3.83 -14.21
N ILE A 111 22.82 -2.86 -14.60
CA ILE A 111 23.87 -3.03 -15.61
C ILE A 111 24.89 -4.07 -15.14
N GLU A 112 25.42 -3.98 -13.92
CA GLU A 112 26.36 -4.95 -13.35
C GLU A 112 25.82 -6.40 -13.38
N ARG A 113 24.53 -6.58 -13.07
CA ARG A 113 23.88 -7.90 -13.12
C ARG A 113 23.76 -8.43 -14.54
N ILE A 114 23.40 -7.57 -15.49
CA ILE A 114 23.34 -7.93 -16.91
C ILE A 114 24.72 -8.31 -17.40
N GLU A 115 25.76 -7.54 -17.11
CA GLU A 115 27.16 -7.86 -17.45
C GLU A 115 27.60 -9.21 -16.91
N ALA A 116 27.34 -9.46 -15.62
CA ALA A 116 27.69 -10.73 -14.98
C ALA A 116 26.95 -11.91 -15.65
N ARG A 117 25.70 -11.73 -16.06
CA ARG A 117 24.92 -12.76 -16.74
C ARG A 117 25.38 -12.99 -18.16
N VAL A 118 25.70 -11.92 -18.92
CA VAL A 118 26.26 -11.99 -20.26
C VAL A 118 27.64 -12.70 -20.23
N ALA A 119 28.50 -12.37 -19.28
CA ALA A 119 29.80 -13.00 -19.11
C ALA A 119 29.71 -14.50 -18.80
N ARG A 120 28.68 -14.90 -18.05
CA ARG A 120 28.46 -16.31 -17.68
C ARG A 120 27.91 -17.15 -18.84
N ASP A 121 26.92 -16.62 -19.57
CA ASP A 121 26.09 -17.39 -20.51
C ASP A 121 26.57 -17.32 -21.96
N LYS A 122 27.75 -16.79 -22.24
CA LYS A 122 28.60 -16.74 -23.47
C LYS A 122 27.94 -16.50 -24.84
N TYR A 123 26.61 -16.67 -25.00
CA TYR A 123 25.87 -16.52 -26.27
C TYR A 123 24.51 -15.89 -25.99
N MET A 124 24.49 -14.58 -25.79
CA MET A 124 23.22 -13.86 -25.66
C MET A 124 22.96 -13.00 -26.88
N ASN A 125 21.81 -13.23 -27.50
CA ASN A 125 21.31 -12.35 -28.53
C ASN A 125 20.48 -11.21 -27.91
N THR A 126 20.33 -10.13 -28.65
CA THR A 126 19.59 -8.95 -28.19
C THR A 126 18.10 -9.23 -27.91
N SER A 127 17.51 -10.32 -28.43
CA SER A 127 16.14 -10.70 -28.14
C SER A 127 15.97 -11.28 -26.73
N GLU A 128 17.03 -11.87 -26.19
CA GLU A 128 17.05 -12.40 -24.82
C GLU A 128 17.26 -11.27 -23.79
N LEU A 129 17.91 -10.17 -24.19
CA LEU A 129 18.21 -9.05 -23.29
C LEU A 129 16.95 -8.45 -22.63
N GLN A 130 15.83 -8.39 -23.34
CA GLN A 130 14.58 -7.90 -22.77
C GLN A 130 14.04 -8.82 -21.67
N SER A 131 14.18 -10.13 -21.87
CA SER A 131 13.79 -11.12 -20.84
C SER A 131 14.67 -10.99 -19.61
N ILE A 132 15.98 -10.92 -19.83
CA ILE A 132 16.98 -10.79 -18.76
C ILE A 132 16.74 -9.50 -17.97
N LEU A 133 16.57 -8.37 -18.64
CA LEU A 133 16.30 -7.10 -17.99
C LEU A 133 15.03 -7.16 -17.12
N ARG A 134 13.97 -7.79 -17.63
CA ARG A 134 12.73 -7.98 -16.86
C ARG A 134 12.99 -8.84 -15.63
N ASP A 135 13.71 -9.95 -15.79
CA ASP A 135 14.00 -10.89 -14.71
C ASP A 135 14.87 -10.23 -13.62
N GLU A 136 15.91 -9.47 -14.03
CA GLU A 136 16.77 -8.76 -13.07
C GLU A 136 16.04 -7.64 -12.33
N ILE A 137 15.17 -6.88 -13.01
CA ILE A 137 14.32 -5.88 -12.36
C ILE A 137 13.36 -6.56 -11.38
N ALA A 138 12.71 -7.66 -11.78
CA ALA A 138 11.80 -8.40 -10.92
C ALA A 138 12.52 -8.92 -9.67
N GLN A 139 13.72 -9.47 -9.85
CA GLN A 139 14.54 -9.97 -8.75
C GLN A 139 14.99 -8.85 -7.79
N LEU A 140 15.37 -7.68 -8.32
CA LEU A 140 15.67 -6.51 -7.48
C LEU A 140 14.47 -6.04 -6.66
N MET A 141 13.28 -6.09 -7.27
CA MET A 141 12.04 -5.76 -6.55
C MET A 141 11.72 -6.80 -5.48
N GLU A 142 11.92 -8.09 -5.76
CA GLU A 142 11.74 -9.16 -4.78
C GLU A 142 12.75 -9.06 -3.63
N GLU A 143 14.00 -8.72 -3.90
CA GLU A 143 15.00 -8.51 -2.84
C GLU A 143 14.64 -7.35 -1.93
N SER A 144 14.07 -6.28 -2.49
CA SER A 144 13.51 -5.18 -1.70
C SER A 144 12.27 -5.61 -0.90
N HIS A 145 11.49 -6.56 -1.42
CA HIS A 145 10.31 -7.10 -0.76
C HIS A 145 10.61 -8.13 0.33
N ARG A 146 11.73 -8.84 0.22
CA ARG A 146 12.13 -9.83 1.24
C ARG A 146 12.39 -9.21 2.61
N SER A 147 12.73 -7.93 2.65
CA SER A 147 12.77 -7.19 3.93
C SER A 147 11.38 -6.97 4.55
N THR A 148 10.32 -7.25 3.81
CA THR A 148 8.91 -7.13 4.25
C THR A 148 8.19 -8.49 4.32
N GLU A 149 8.88 -9.62 4.21
CA GLU A 149 8.28 -10.97 4.41
C GLU A 149 7.71 -11.19 5.82
N ASN A 150 8.04 -10.32 6.77
CA ASN A 150 7.34 -10.20 8.04
C ASN A 150 6.22 -9.15 7.98
N PHE A 151 5.34 -9.23 6.97
CA PHE A 151 4.00 -8.61 7.02
C PHE A 151 3.05 -9.35 7.99
N GLY A 152 3.60 -10.08 8.95
CA GLY A 152 2.97 -10.24 10.22
C GLY A 152 3.06 -8.87 10.87
N LEU A 153 1.92 -8.20 11.10
CA LEU A 153 1.85 -7.16 12.09
C LEU A 153 2.33 -7.83 13.40
N ASP A 154 3.64 -7.85 13.63
CA ASP A 154 4.20 -8.06 14.95
C ASP A 154 3.81 -6.82 15.77
N VAL A 155 2.52 -6.75 16.06
CA VAL A 155 1.97 -5.78 17.00
C VAL A 155 2.38 -6.31 18.36
N GLU A 156 3.45 -5.77 18.90
CA GLU A 156 3.74 -5.91 20.33
C GLU A 156 2.49 -5.44 21.07
N GLU A 157 1.99 -6.26 21.98
CA GLU A 157 0.76 -5.97 22.69
C GLU A 157 0.86 -4.62 23.40
N GLY A 158 0.07 -3.64 22.98
CA GLY A 158 0.05 -2.29 23.52
C GLY A 158 0.93 -1.26 22.79
N VAL A 159 1.62 -1.63 21.70
CA VAL A 159 2.36 -0.69 20.85
C VAL A 159 1.65 -0.51 19.50
N PRO A 160 1.23 0.71 19.13
CA PRO A 160 0.55 0.93 17.86
C PRO A 160 1.43 0.59 16.65
N TYR A 161 0.86 -0.02 15.62
CA TYR A 161 1.50 -0.17 14.32
C TYR A 161 1.41 1.12 13.53
N VAL A 162 2.54 1.70 13.16
CA VAL A 162 2.61 3.02 12.53
C VAL A 162 2.90 2.90 11.04
N ILE A 163 2.01 3.44 10.22
CA ILE A 163 2.15 3.52 8.77
C ILE A 163 2.31 5.00 8.37
N MET A 164 3.44 5.34 7.76
CA MET A 164 3.65 6.66 7.17
C MET A 164 3.28 6.63 5.69
N VAL A 165 2.29 7.43 5.27
CA VAL A 165 1.81 7.45 3.88
C VAL A 165 2.48 8.58 3.13
N VAL A 166 3.20 8.23 2.07
CA VAL A 166 3.97 9.16 1.24
C VAL A 166 3.53 9.09 -0.23
N GLY A 167 3.85 10.10 -1.02
CA GLY A 167 3.53 10.15 -2.46
C GLY A 167 3.37 11.58 -2.95
N VAL A 168 3.30 11.77 -4.26
CA VAL A 168 3.16 13.09 -4.87
C VAL A 168 1.77 13.70 -4.62
N ASN A 169 1.62 15.00 -4.86
CA ASN A 169 0.31 15.65 -4.80
C ASN A 169 -0.62 15.05 -5.86
N GLY A 170 -1.87 14.78 -5.45
CA GLY A 170 -2.87 14.21 -6.36
C GLY A 170 -2.81 12.68 -6.51
N ALA A 171 -1.81 11.99 -5.97
CA ALA A 171 -1.74 10.52 -6.01
C ALA A 171 -2.87 9.81 -5.25
N GLY A 172 -3.60 10.53 -4.39
CA GLY A 172 -4.71 9.94 -3.63
C GLY A 172 -4.38 9.54 -2.20
N LYS A 173 -3.28 10.03 -1.60
CA LYS A 173 -2.86 9.71 -0.23
C LYS A 173 -4.00 9.83 0.78
N THR A 174 -4.61 11.00 0.90
CA THR A 174 -5.71 11.27 1.84
C THR A 174 -6.91 10.33 1.63
N THR A 175 -7.23 10.02 0.35
CA THR A 175 -8.30 9.06 0.03
C THR A 175 -7.92 7.63 0.42
N THR A 176 -6.67 7.24 0.19
CA THR A 176 -6.15 5.92 0.57
C THR A 176 -6.15 5.75 2.09
N ILE A 177 -5.70 6.77 2.83
CA ILE A 177 -5.77 6.79 4.30
C ILE A 177 -7.20 6.62 4.79
N GLY A 178 -8.16 7.37 4.22
CA GLY A 178 -9.56 7.28 4.61
C GLY A 178 -10.15 5.88 4.36
N LYS A 179 -9.86 5.27 3.22
CA LYS A 179 -10.30 3.91 2.90
C LYS A 179 -9.65 2.88 3.83
N LEU A 180 -8.35 2.98 4.06
CA LEU A 180 -7.61 2.09 4.94
C LEU A 180 -8.11 2.19 6.38
N ALA A 181 -8.27 3.41 6.89
CA ALA A 181 -8.84 3.65 8.22
C ALA A 181 -10.22 3.01 8.36
N ALA A 182 -11.11 3.18 7.39
CA ALA A 182 -12.44 2.58 7.41
C ALA A 182 -12.40 1.05 7.40
N GLN A 183 -11.45 0.45 6.69
CA GLN A 183 -11.28 -1.01 6.67
C GLN A 183 -10.76 -1.53 8.02
N LEU A 184 -9.74 -0.87 8.58
CA LEU A 184 -9.14 -1.22 9.86
C LEU A 184 -10.15 -1.08 11.02
N THR A 185 -10.91 0.01 11.04
CA THR A 185 -11.95 0.24 12.06
C THR A 185 -13.07 -0.79 11.95
N ARG A 186 -13.51 -1.17 10.73
CA ARG A 186 -14.48 -2.26 10.54
C ARG A 186 -13.95 -3.62 11.02
N ALA A 187 -12.63 -3.81 10.97
CA ALA A 187 -12.00 -5.00 11.54
C ALA A 187 -11.91 -4.96 13.09
N GLY A 188 -12.43 -3.91 13.72
CA GLY A 188 -12.46 -3.74 15.17
C GLY A 188 -11.22 -3.11 15.78
N LEU A 189 -10.34 -2.51 14.96
CA LEU A 189 -9.11 -1.87 15.43
C LEU A 189 -9.35 -0.42 15.82
N ASN A 190 -8.65 0.04 16.86
CA ASN A 190 -8.60 1.42 17.29
C ASN A 190 -7.58 2.19 16.41
N VAL A 191 -8.07 3.04 15.50
CA VAL A 191 -7.27 3.71 14.47
C VAL A 191 -7.09 5.19 14.79
N TYR A 192 -5.84 5.65 14.74
CA TYR A 192 -5.47 7.04 14.86
C TYR A 192 -4.92 7.57 13.52
N ILE A 193 -5.23 8.83 13.21
CA ILE A 193 -4.77 9.49 11.99
C ILE A 193 -4.06 10.80 12.37
N GLY A 194 -2.83 10.99 11.92
CA GLY A 194 -2.07 12.24 12.06
C GLY A 194 -2.07 13.05 10.77
N ALA A 195 -2.59 14.28 10.83
CA ALA A 195 -2.64 15.19 9.69
C ALA A 195 -1.33 15.98 9.54
N ALA A 196 -0.27 15.32 9.07
CA ALA A 196 1.04 15.97 8.91
C ALA A 196 1.23 16.67 7.55
N ASP A 197 0.23 16.71 6.65
CA ASP A 197 0.16 17.69 5.52
C ASP A 197 -0.35 19.04 6.04
N THR A 198 0.45 19.72 6.86
CA THR A 198 0.06 20.94 7.58
C THR A 198 0.01 22.17 6.69
N PHE A 199 0.53 22.11 5.47
CA PHE A 199 0.57 23.26 4.54
C PHE A 199 -0.68 23.43 3.70
N ARG A 200 -1.61 22.46 3.75
CA ARG A 200 -2.81 22.44 2.91
C ARG A 200 -4.07 22.32 3.77
N ALA A 201 -4.68 23.48 4.07
CA ALA A 201 -5.91 23.53 4.87
C ALA A 201 -7.00 22.58 4.33
N ALA A 202 -7.24 22.62 3.02
CA ALA A 202 -8.23 21.74 2.37
C ALA A 202 -7.90 20.24 2.52
N ALA A 203 -6.63 19.85 2.62
CA ALA A 203 -6.24 18.46 2.85
C ALA A 203 -6.56 18.03 4.30
N ILE A 204 -6.31 18.91 5.27
CA ILE A 204 -6.65 18.69 6.68
C ILE A 204 -8.16 18.51 6.84
N ASP A 205 -8.97 19.40 6.25
CA ASP A 205 -10.44 19.35 6.32
C ASP A 205 -10.98 18.09 5.61
N GLN A 206 -10.42 17.74 4.46
CA GLN A 206 -10.77 16.52 3.75
C GLN A 206 -10.46 15.28 4.60
N LEU A 207 -9.29 15.24 5.23
CA LEU A 207 -8.88 14.13 6.09
C LEU A 207 -9.79 14.03 7.32
N ALA A 208 -10.24 15.15 7.89
CA ALA A 208 -11.18 15.17 9.01
C ALA A 208 -12.51 14.50 8.65
N VAL A 209 -13.05 14.80 7.46
CA VAL A 209 -14.26 14.13 6.96
C VAL A 209 -14.06 12.62 6.79
N TRP A 210 -12.90 12.20 6.31
CA TRP A 210 -12.58 10.78 6.19
C TRP A 210 -12.42 10.09 7.54
N ALA A 211 -11.76 10.75 8.50
CA ALA A 211 -11.57 10.23 9.86
C ALA A 211 -12.93 10.02 10.56
N GLU A 212 -13.82 11.02 10.48
CA GLU A 212 -15.17 10.93 11.03
C GLU A 212 -15.97 9.77 10.42
N ARG A 213 -15.99 9.68 9.09
CA ARG A 213 -16.68 8.59 8.36
C ARG A 213 -16.11 7.21 8.66
N ALA A 214 -14.82 7.13 8.91
CA ALA A 214 -14.15 5.89 9.26
C ALA A 214 -14.33 5.52 10.74
N GLY A 215 -14.75 6.44 11.61
CA GLY A 215 -14.76 6.25 13.05
C GLY A 215 -13.35 6.22 13.65
N ALA A 216 -12.38 6.88 12.99
CA ALA A 216 -11.00 6.98 13.44
C ALA A 216 -10.75 8.28 14.19
N THR A 217 -9.84 8.25 15.16
CA THR A 217 -9.43 9.46 15.91
C THR A 217 -8.39 10.23 15.11
N MET A 218 -8.67 11.51 14.82
CA MET A 218 -7.74 12.38 14.11
C MET A 218 -7.02 13.34 15.04
N ILE A 219 -5.72 13.43 14.91
CA ILE A 219 -4.87 14.43 15.55
C ILE A 219 -4.39 15.42 14.49
N ARG A 220 -4.61 16.69 14.76
CA ARG A 220 -4.21 17.82 13.92
C ARG A 220 -3.72 18.97 14.76
N GLN A 221 -2.91 19.82 14.18
CA GLN A 221 -2.50 21.10 14.71
C GLN A 221 -2.94 22.23 13.78
N GLU A 222 -2.61 23.46 14.12
CA GLU A 222 -2.88 24.63 13.28
C GLU A 222 -2.15 24.53 11.93
N MET A 223 -2.72 25.14 10.89
CA MET A 223 -2.10 25.21 9.58
C MET A 223 -0.71 25.83 9.67
N GLY A 224 0.26 25.20 9.00
CA GLY A 224 1.65 25.64 9.02
C GLY A 224 2.48 25.15 10.22
N SER A 225 1.88 24.38 11.13
CA SER A 225 2.63 23.71 12.19
C SER A 225 3.68 22.75 11.63
N ASP A 226 4.68 22.42 12.43
CA ASP A 226 5.71 21.45 12.04
C ASP A 226 5.10 20.04 11.85
N PRO A 227 5.17 19.43 10.66
CA PRO A 227 4.67 18.08 10.41
C PRO A 227 5.18 17.02 11.40
N ALA A 228 6.43 17.14 11.82
CA ALA A 228 7.02 16.23 12.80
C ALA A 228 6.39 16.38 14.21
N SER A 229 5.94 17.60 14.57
CA SER A 229 5.20 17.83 15.82
C SER A 229 3.84 17.13 15.78
N VAL A 230 3.11 17.21 14.66
CA VAL A 230 1.85 16.50 14.48
C VAL A 230 2.04 14.99 14.62
N ALA A 231 3.06 14.43 13.97
CA ALA A 231 3.37 13.01 14.09
C ALA A 231 3.69 12.62 15.54
N PHE A 232 4.49 13.43 16.24
CA PHE A 232 4.80 13.21 17.65
C PHE A 232 3.57 13.17 18.54
N ASP A 233 2.69 14.17 18.43
CA ASP A 233 1.48 14.26 19.23
C ASP A 233 0.51 13.14 18.91
N THR A 234 0.43 12.76 17.64
CA THR A 234 -0.38 11.61 17.20
C THR A 234 0.07 10.33 17.86
N LEU A 235 1.37 10.03 17.82
CA LEU A 235 1.91 8.81 18.43
C LEU A 235 1.77 8.83 19.94
N LYS A 236 2.03 9.96 20.59
CA LYS A 236 1.82 10.12 22.04
C LYS A 236 0.39 9.86 22.45
N SER A 237 -0.58 10.43 21.71
CA SER A 237 -2.00 10.22 21.96
C SER A 237 -2.41 8.77 21.69
N ALA A 238 -1.91 8.18 20.60
CA ALA A 238 -2.20 6.81 20.22
C ALA A 238 -1.72 5.79 21.28
N VAL A 239 -0.49 5.96 21.78
CA VAL A 239 0.06 5.12 22.86
C VAL A 239 -0.77 5.27 24.13
N ALA A 240 -1.08 6.51 24.54
CA ALA A 240 -1.85 6.78 25.75
C ALA A 240 -3.26 6.15 25.70
N ASN A 241 -3.86 6.09 24.51
CA ASN A 241 -5.22 5.55 24.31
C ASN A 241 -5.22 4.12 23.75
N LYS A 242 -4.09 3.42 23.79
CA LYS A 242 -3.95 2.02 23.35
C LYS A 242 -4.51 1.81 21.94
N ALA A 243 -4.13 2.69 21.00
CA ALA A 243 -4.44 2.52 19.60
C ALA A 243 -3.76 1.24 19.05
N ASP A 244 -4.40 0.60 18.09
CA ASP A 244 -3.82 -0.56 17.39
C ASP A 244 -3.02 -0.11 16.17
N VAL A 245 -3.50 0.92 15.45
CA VAL A 245 -2.86 1.42 14.22
C VAL A 245 -2.84 2.93 14.19
N VAL A 246 -1.73 3.48 13.68
CA VAL A 246 -1.56 4.91 13.40
C VAL A 246 -1.24 5.11 11.93
N LEU A 247 -2.00 6.00 11.27
CA LEU A 247 -1.78 6.41 9.89
C LEU A 247 -1.31 7.86 9.89
N ILE A 248 -0.14 8.15 9.31
CA ILE A 248 0.39 9.52 9.20
C ILE A 248 0.27 9.98 7.75
N ASP A 249 -0.59 10.99 7.50
CA ASP A 249 -0.68 11.68 6.20
C ASP A 249 0.46 12.68 6.09
N THR A 250 1.23 12.64 5.01
CA THR A 250 2.35 13.54 4.77
C THR A 250 2.10 14.45 3.59
N ALA A 251 2.75 15.61 3.58
CA ALA A 251 2.72 16.50 2.43
C ALA A 251 3.24 15.76 1.18
N GLY A 252 2.50 15.87 0.07
CA GLY A 252 2.97 15.42 -1.23
C GLY A 252 3.56 16.62 -1.97
N ARG A 253 4.82 16.52 -2.38
CA ARG A 253 5.42 17.50 -3.29
C ARG A 253 6.05 16.75 -4.44
N LEU A 254 6.16 17.43 -5.58
CA LEU A 254 6.88 16.86 -6.70
C LEU A 254 8.32 16.59 -6.25
N HIS A 255 8.73 15.34 -6.39
CA HIS A 255 10.04 14.75 -6.15
C HIS A 255 11.21 15.72 -6.38
N ASN A 256 12.34 15.52 -5.81
CA ASN A 256 13.63 16.22 -5.98
C ASN A 256 13.83 17.53 -5.22
N LYS A 257 12.95 17.94 -4.31
CA LYS A 257 13.33 18.99 -3.36
C LYS A 257 13.94 18.33 -2.13
N VAL A 258 15.25 18.50 -1.97
CA VAL A 258 16.02 18.06 -0.79
C VAL A 258 15.31 18.42 0.52
N GLY A 259 14.57 19.54 0.55
CA GLY A 259 13.77 19.96 1.70
C GLY A 259 12.65 19.00 2.06
N LEU A 260 11.97 18.36 1.08
CA LEU A 260 10.91 17.38 1.37
C LEU A 260 11.49 16.08 1.95
N MET A 261 12.57 15.58 1.38
CA MET A 261 13.20 14.36 1.89
C MET A 261 13.73 14.57 3.31
N ASN A 262 14.25 15.76 3.62
CA ASN A 262 14.66 16.13 4.97
C ASN A 262 13.45 16.22 5.91
N GLU A 263 12.29 16.71 5.44
CA GLU A 263 11.05 16.75 6.22
C GLU A 263 10.55 15.34 6.55
N LEU A 264 10.49 14.45 5.56
CA LEU A 264 10.11 13.04 5.78
C LEU A 264 11.09 12.33 6.73
N THR A 265 12.39 12.59 6.58
CA THR A 265 13.41 12.06 7.48
C THR A 265 13.22 12.59 8.91
N LYS A 266 12.87 13.88 9.07
CA LYS A 266 12.57 14.49 10.37
C LYS A 266 11.35 13.83 11.01
N ILE A 267 10.26 13.66 10.25
CA ILE A 267 9.04 12.98 10.71
C ILE A 267 9.39 11.57 11.20
N ARG A 268 10.08 10.78 10.39
CA ARG A 268 10.52 9.43 10.73
C ARG A 268 11.34 9.43 12.03
N ASN A 269 12.35 10.30 12.14
CA ASN A 269 13.22 10.36 13.30
C ASN A 269 12.47 10.74 14.59
N VAL A 270 11.45 11.59 14.48
CA VAL A 270 10.61 11.99 15.60
C VAL A 270 9.67 10.86 16.03
N MET A 271 9.10 10.12 15.09
CA MET A 271 8.28 8.95 15.38
C MET A 271 9.09 7.88 16.15
N GLY A 272 10.33 7.62 15.73
CA GLY A 272 11.24 6.68 16.40
C GLY A 272 11.61 7.05 17.84
N LYS A 273 11.41 8.33 18.25
CA LYS A 273 11.58 8.76 19.65
C LYS A 273 10.39 8.39 20.55
N VAL A 274 9.23 8.18 19.97
CA VAL A 274 8.00 7.82 20.72
C VAL A 274 7.81 6.30 20.73
N ILE A 275 7.93 5.68 19.56
CA ILE A 275 7.82 4.24 19.37
C ILE A 275 9.11 3.77 18.66
N PRO A 276 9.94 2.94 19.32
CA PRO A 276 11.10 2.37 18.65
C PRO A 276 10.73 1.69 17.34
N ASN A 277 11.56 1.87 16.32
CA ASN A 277 11.34 1.35 14.96
C ASN A 277 10.14 1.93 14.18
N ALA A 278 9.44 2.94 14.71
CA ALA A 278 8.41 3.63 13.92
C ALA A 278 9.02 4.57 12.86
N PRO A 279 8.37 4.67 11.70
CA PRO A 279 7.22 3.89 11.25
C PRO A 279 7.63 2.45 10.92
N GLN A 280 6.79 1.48 11.24
CA GLN A 280 7.00 0.08 10.85
C GLN A 280 6.81 -0.09 9.35
N GLU A 281 5.99 0.77 8.75
CA GLU A 281 5.75 0.75 7.30
C GLU A 281 5.75 2.16 6.70
N VAL A 282 6.32 2.29 5.49
CA VAL A 282 6.21 3.47 4.64
C VAL A 282 5.44 3.09 3.39
N MET A 283 4.20 3.55 3.28
CA MET A 283 3.33 3.27 2.14
C MET A 283 3.47 4.35 1.08
N LEU A 284 3.98 4.00 -0.09
CA LEU A 284 4.01 4.89 -1.25
C LEU A 284 2.71 4.78 -2.05
N VAL A 285 2.02 5.91 -2.24
CA VAL A 285 0.82 6.02 -3.08
C VAL A 285 1.20 6.69 -4.40
N LEU A 286 0.90 5.99 -5.51
CA LEU A 286 1.22 6.38 -6.89
C LEU A 286 -0.04 6.65 -7.71
#